data_5b890ae25355818c3e4438df0ef8c944
#
_entry.id   5b890ae25355818c3e4438df0ef8c944
#
_cell.length_a   1.000
_cell.length_b   1.000
_cell.length_c   1.000
_cell.angle_alpha   90.00
_cell.angle_beta   90.00
_cell.angle_gamma   90.00
#
_symmetry.space_group_name_H-M   'P 1'
#
loop_
_entity.id
_entity.type
_entity.pdbx_description
1 polymer ?
#
loop_
_entity_poly.entity_id
_entity_poly.type
_entity_poly.pdbx_seq_one_letter_code
_entity_poly.pdbx_strand_id
1 'polypeptide(L)' 'MATIGKNIKRLRAKQGLSQDDLARKAELKYSTLAKIEGDFVKKPGVQMVAKIAKVFGVAMEDLLK' A
#
# COMPACT_ATOMS: atom_id res chain seq x y z
N MET A 1 14.97 2.03 -8.77
CA MET A 1 13.62 2.60 -8.70
C MET A 1 12.80 1.87 -7.66
N ALA A 2 12.05 2.59 -6.86
CA ALA A 2 11.18 1.96 -5.86
C ALA A 2 9.95 1.38 -6.55
N THR A 3 9.53 0.20 -6.09
CA THR A 3 8.27 -0.41 -6.54
C THR A 3 7.13 0.17 -5.72
N ILE A 4 5.89 -0.03 -6.19
CA ILE A 4 4.72 0.38 -5.41
C ILE A 4 4.71 -0.29 -4.05
N GLY A 5 5.10 -1.57 -3.98
CA GLY A 5 5.19 -2.28 -2.70
C GLY A 5 6.17 -1.66 -1.74
N LYS A 6 7.32 -1.25 -2.23
CA LYS A 6 8.33 -0.59 -1.40
C LYS A 6 7.86 0.79 -0.94
N ASN A 7 7.17 1.52 -1.80
CA ASN A 7 6.61 2.83 -1.43
C ASN A 7 5.57 2.68 -0.33
N ILE A 8 4.69 1.69 -0.45
CA ILE A 8 3.67 1.43 0.56
C ILE A 8 4.33 1.06 1.89
N LYS A 9 5.31 0.17 1.86
CA LYS A 9 6.02 -0.25 3.05
C LYS A 9 6.70 0.94 3.75
N ARG A 10 7.34 1.80 2.98
CA ARG A 10 8.03 2.98 3.51
C ARG A 10 7.05 3.94 4.18
N LEU A 11 5.93 4.24 3.52
CA LEU A 11 4.92 5.13 4.09
C LEU A 11 4.25 4.53 5.31
N ARG A 12 4.00 3.23 5.28
CA ARG A 12 3.42 2.53 6.42
C ARG A 12 4.32 2.64 7.65
N ALA A 13 5.61 2.36 7.46
CA ALA A 13 6.58 2.45 8.54
C ALA A 13 6.68 3.88 9.07
N LYS A 14 6.68 4.85 8.16
CA LYS A 14 6.75 6.27 8.53
C LYS A 14 5.58 6.70 9.38
N GLN A 15 4.39 6.14 9.14
CA GLN A 15 3.18 6.47 9.88
C GLN A 15 2.92 5.54 11.07
N GLY A 16 3.84 4.61 11.32
CA GLY A 16 3.72 3.71 12.46
C GLY A 16 2.60 2.68 12.32
N LEU A 17 2.25 2.31 11.10
CA LEU A 17 1.19 1.33 10.85
C LEU A 17 1.77 -0.05 10.59
N SER A 18 1.15 -1.08 11.18
CA SER A 18 1.46 -2.45 10.81
C SER A 18 0.75 -2.82 9.51
N GLN A 19 1.15 -3.94 8.90
CA GLN A 19 0.44 -4.43 7.71
C GLN A 19 -1.04 -4.69 8.03
N ASP A 20 -1.32 -5.25 9.20
CA ASP A 20 -2.70 -5.51 9.61
C ASP A 20 -3.49 -4.21 9.75
N ASP A 21 -2.89 -3.20 10.35
CA ASP A 21 -3.53 -1.88 10.49
C ASP A 21 -3.90 -1.30 9.14
N LEU A 22 -2.95 -1.32 8.20
CA LEU A 22 -3.19 -0.77 6.87
C LEU A 22 -4.26 -1.55 6.13
N ALA A 23 -4.18 -2.88 6.19
CA ALA A 23 -5.15 -3.73 5.50
C ALA A 23 -6.57 -3.44 6.01
N ARG A 24 -6.76 -3.34 7.32
CA ARG A 24 -8.06 -3.03 7.89
C ARG A 24 -8.55 -1.66 7.47
N LYS A 25 -7.70 -0.65 7.55
CA LYS A 25 -8.09 0.72 7.21
C LYS A 25 -8.40 0.88 5.72
N ALA A 26 -7.68 0.15 4.88
CA ALA A 26 -7.90 0.18 3.43
C ALA A 26 -8.97 -0.83 2.98
N GLU A 27 -9.54 -1.57 3.92
CA GLU A 27 -10.54 -2.60 3.61
C GLU A 27 -10.03 -3.63 2.61
N LEU A 28 -8.79 -4.06 2.82
CA LEU A 28 -8.13 -5.09 2.01
C LEU A 28 -7.86 -6.31 2.86
N LYS A 29 -7.74 -7.46 2.19
CA LYS A 29 -7.29 -8.67 2.87
C LYS A 29 -5.82 -8.53 3.22
N TYR A 30 -5.44 -8.99 4.40
CA TYR A 30 -4.05 -8.97 4.83
C TYR A 30 -3.13 -9.65 3.81
N SER A 31 -3.55 -10.82 3.30
CA SER A 31 -2.76 -11.56 2.33
C SER A 31 -2.55 -10.77 1.03
N THR A 32 -3.56 -10.02 0.60
CA THR A 32 -3.45 -9.18 -0.59
C THR A 32 -2.42 -8.09 -0.38
N LEU A 33 -2.49 -7.39 0.75
CA LEU A 33 -1.52 -6.33 1.05
C LEU A 33 -0.11 -6.89 1.17
N ALA A 34 0.05 -8.04 1.83
CA ALA A 34 1.36 -8.66 1.97
C ALA A 34 1.97 -8.99 0.61
N LYS A 35 1.17 -9.46 -0.34
CA LYS A 35 1.64 -9.75 -1.68
C LYS A 35 2.07 -8.49 -2.43
N ILE A 36 1.35 -7.40 -2.24
CA ILE A 36 1.70 -6.13 -2.86
C ILE A 36 3.01 -5.61 -2.28
N GLU A 37 3.17 -5.61 -0.97
CA GLU A 37 4.39 -5.14 -0.32
C GLU A 37 5.59 -6.02 -0.63
N GLY A 38 5.37 -7.30 -0.87
CA GLY A 38 6.43 -8.25 -1.21
C GLY A 38 6.76 -8.30 -2.69
N ASP A 39 6.16 -7.42 -3.49
CA ASP A 39 6.36 -7.34 -4.94
C ASP A 39 5.88 -8.57 -5.71
N PHE A 40 5.05 -9.41 -5.07
CA PHE A 40 4.40 -10.52 -5.77
C PHE A 40 3.29 -10.02 -6.69
N VAL A 41 2.66 -8.91 -6.32
CA VAL A 41 1.68 -8.22 -7.16
C VAL A 41 2.28 -6.86 -7.48
N LYS A 42 2.80 -6.70 -8.69
CA LYS A 42 3.52 -5.49 -9.09
C LYS A 42 2.60 -4.40 -9.61
N LYS A 43 1.43 -4.78 -10.11
CA LYS A 43 0.45 -3.84 -10.66
C LYS A 43 -0.91 -4.08 -10.01
N PRO A 44 -1.09 -3.65 -8.76
CA PRO A 44 -2.39 -3.79 -8.11
C PRO A 44 -3.43 -2.93 -8.83
N GLY A 45 -4.70 -3.30 -8.68
CA GLY A 45 -5.78 -2.57 -9.32
C GLY A 45 -5.88 -1.14 -8.81
N VAL A 46 -6.41 -0.26 -9.66
CA VAL A 46 -6.56 1.16 -9.35
C VAL A 46 -7.34 1.36 -8.06
N GLN A 47 -8.40 0.60 -7.84
CA GLN A 47 -9.21 0.74 -6.63
C GLN A 47 -8.41 0.43 -5.36
N MET A 48 -7.55 -0.58 -5.41
CA MET A 48 -6.69 -0.91 -4.27
C MET A 48 -5.70 0.21 -3.97
N VAL A 49 -5.08 0.73 -5.02
CA VAL A 49 -4.11 1.83 -4.89
C VAL A 49 -4.80 3.05 -4.32
N ALA A 50 -6.00 3.36 -4.81
CA ALA A 50 -6.78 4.50 -4.31
C ALA A 50 -7.11 4.36 -2.82
N LYS A 51 -7.52 3.17 -2.39
CA LYS A 51 -7.84 2.93 -0.98
C LYS A 51 -6.61 3.10 -0.10
N ILE A 52 -5.48 2.57 -0.52
CA ILE A 52 -4.23 2.69 0.24
C ILE A 52 -3.78 4.15 0.31
N ALA A 53 -3.82 4.86 -0.82
CA ALA A 53 -3.46 6.27 -0.86
C ALA A 53 -4.32 7.10 0.07
N LYS A 54 -5.61 6.79 0.12
CA LYS A 54 -6.55 7.50 0.99
C LYS A 54 -6.19 7.32 2.47
N VAL A 55 -5.82 6.09 2.85
CA VAL A 55 -5.42 5.82 4.24
C VAL A 55 -4.18 6.63 4.61
N PHE A 56 -3.21 6.72 3.71
CA PHE A 56 -1.99 7.49 3.95
C PHE A 56 -2.18 9.00 3.83
N GLY A 57 -3.28 9.45 3.21
CA GLY A 57 -3.49 10.88 2.97
C GLY A 57 -2.59 11.44 1.88
N VAL A 58 -2.25 10.63 0.89
CA VAL A 58 -1.39 11.04 -0.23
C VAL A 58 -2.10 10.79 -1.56
N ALA A 59 -1.56 11.37 -2.63
CA ALA A 59 -2.07 11.11 -3.97
C ALA A 59 -1.64 9.71 -4.42
N MET A 60 -2.44 9.08 -5.31
CA MET A 60 -2.10 7.77 -5.84
C MET A 60 -0.73 7.77 -6.51
N GLU A 61 -0.41 8.83 -7.22
CA GLU A 61 0.88 8.94 -7.92
C GLU A 61 2.07 8.92 -6.97
N ASP A 62 1.87 9.30 -5.71
CA ASP A 62 2.94 9.22 -4.71
C ASP A 62 3.34 7.76 -4.41
N LEU A 63 2.42 6.83 -4.65
CA LEU A 63 2.71 5.41 -4.48
C LEU A 63 3.37 4.81 -5.73
N LEU A 64 3.27 5.51 -6.85
CA LEU A 64 3.72 5.01 -8.15
C LEU A 64 5.10 5.54 -8.56
N LYS A 65 5.67 6.44 -7.81
CA LYS A 65 6.97 7.05 -8.12
C LYS A 65 8.13 6.09 -8.01
#